data_2ad2c9fa18de8ac3ae12d0b82aca4ae9
#
_entry.id   2ad2c9fa18de8ac3ae12d0b82aca4ae9
#
_cell.length_a   1.000
_cell.length_b   1.000
_cell.length_c   1.000
_cell.angle_alpha   90.00
_cell.angle_beta   90.00
_cell.angle_gamma   90.00
#
_symmetry.space_group_name_H-M   'P 1'
#
loop_
_entity.id
_entity.type
_entity.pdbx_description
1 polymer ?
#
loop_
_entity_poly.entity_id
_entity_poly.type
_entity_poly.pdbx_seq_one_letter_code
_entity_poly.pdbx_strand_id
1 'polypeptide(L)'
;WIIDFKKKAISVGISKSVVDEVMSNARFLPKVIEYDRYQPEFYEDTFTYIKKRSSKSKIREGIKIYKKNKNIIEIVEKEFQVEKELLLALMGIETNFGKYLGKMDIISSLATLSFDKRRSEFFTEELLILLKLVDNNIIDIKILYGSWAGAFCNFQFMPRTIRNYAIDYNNNKS
;
A
#
# COMPACT_ATOMS: atom_id res chain seq x y z
N TRP A 1 4.16 -14.39 19.97
CA TRP A 1 4.35 -14.02 18.58
C TRP A 1 5.13 -12.72 18.42
N ILE A 2 4.68 -11.58 19.00
CA ILE A 2 5.34 -10.28 18.81
C ILE A 2 6.80 -10.28 19.26
N ILE A 3 7.10 -10.96 20.39
CA ILE A 3 8.47 -11.12 20.90
C ILE A 3 9.34 -11.89 19.90
N ASP A 4 8.81 -12.99 19.37
CA ASP A 4 9.54 -13.83 18.42
C ASP A 4 9.71 -13.14 17.05
N PHE A 5 8.68 -12.41 16.62
CA PHE A 5 8.76 -11.57 15.42
C PHE A 5 9.83 -10.48 15.56
N LYS A 6 9.89 -9.76 16.69
CA LYS A 6 10.95 -8.77 16.94
C LYS A 6 12.35 -9.39 16.88
N LYS A 7 12.55 -10.55 17.49
CA LYS A 7 13.82 -11.29 17.41
C LYS A 7 14.17 -11.65 15.95
N LYS A 8 13.20 -12.15 15.18
CA LYS A 8 13.35 -12.45 13.76
C LYS A 8 13.72 -11.19 12.96
N ALA A 9 13.02 -10.07 13.17
CA ALA A 9 13.32 -8.82 12.48
C ALA A 9 14.75 -8.34 12.72
N ILE A 10 15.22 -8.39 13.97
CA ILE A 10 16.60 -8.04 14.32
C ILE A 10 17.60 -9.02 13.68
N SER A 11 17.31 -10.32 13.69
CA SER A 11 18.21 -11.34 13.12
C SER A 11 18.40 -11.23 11.61
N VAL A 12 17.45 -10.63 10.89
CA VAL A 12 17.57 -10.34 9.45
C VAL A 12 18.15 -8.94 9.15
N GLY A 13 18.71 -8.28 10.16
CA GLY A 13 19.47 -7.06 10.00
C GLY A 13 18.65 -5.77 10.00
N ILE A 14 17.49 -5.75 10.66
CA ILE A 14 16.73 -4.52 10.94
C ILE A 14 17.21 -3.99 12.30
N SER A 15 17.42 -2.68 12.41
CA SER A 15 17.93 -2.09 13.66
C SER A 15 16.94 -2.28 14.81
N LYS A 16 17.47 -2.58 15.99
CA LYS A 16 16.66 -2.79 17.20
C LYS A 16 15.81 -1.57 17.53
N SER A 17 16.33 -0.36 17.32
CA SER A 17 15.61 0.89 17.57
C SER A 17 14.33 0.99 16.72
N VAL A 18 14.44 0.74 15.41
CA VAL A 18 13.27 0.77 14.50
C VAL A 18 12.27 -0.35 14.84
N VAL A 19 12.77 -1.56 15.11
CA VAL A 19 11.87 -2.67 15.50
C VAL A 19 11.12 -2.34 16.78
N ASP A 20 11.78 -1.76 17.77
CA ASP A 20 11.13 -1.41 19.03
C ASP A 20 10.16 -0.24 18.86
N GLU A 21 10.53 0.80 18.15
CA GLU A 21 9.68 1.96 17.88
C GLU A 21 8.41 1.56 17.10
N VAL A 22 8.58 0.92 15.95
CA VAL A 22 7.48 0.59 15.04
C VAL A 22 6.54 -0.44 15.67
N MET A 23 7.10 -1.49 16.28
CA MET A 23 6.30 -2.58 16.85
C MET A 23 5.73 -2.28 18.23
N SER A 24 6.12 -1.19 18.90
CA SER A 24 5.58 -0.81 20.23
C SER A 24 4.08 -0.49 20.18
N ASN A 25 3.61 0.05 19.07
CA ASN A 25 2.23 0.47 18.85
C ASN A 25 1.40 -0.55 18.07
N ALA A 26 2.00 -1.68 17.66
CA ALA A 26 1.28 -2.73 16.93
C ALA A 26 0.16 -3.33 17.78
N ARG A 27 -1.04 -3.33 17.23
CA ARG A 27 -2.27 -3.82 17.89
C ARG A 27 -2.85 -4.99 17.12
N PHE A 28 -3.50 -5.90 17.82
CA PHE A 28 -4.30 -6.94 17.19
C PHE A 28 -5.63 -6.34 16.71
N LEU A 29 -5.95 -6.49 15.43
CA LEU A 29 -7.13 -5.93 14.78
C LEU A 29 -8.03 -7.06 14.23
N PRO A 30 -8.98 -7.61 15.03
CA PRO A 30 -9.83 -8.72 14.59
C PRO A 30 -10.56 -8.46 13.28
N LYS A 31 -10.97 -7.22 13.04
CA LYS A 31 -11.67 -6.81 11.82
C LYS A 31 -10.85 -6.98 10.56
N VAL A 32 -9.54 -6.92 10.66
CA VAL A 32 -8.62 -7.19 9.53
C VAL A 32 -8.74 -8.66 9.09
N ILE A 33 -8.88 -9.59 10.04
CA ILE A 33 -9.10 -11.01 9.76
C ILE A 33 -10.45 -11.24 9.08
N GLU A 34 -11.49 -10.52 9.52
CA GLU A 34 -12.82 -10.57 8.86
C GLU A 34 -12.72 -10.13 7.41
N TYR A 35 -12.06 -9.00 7.13
CA TYR A 35 -11.85 -8.51 5.77
C TYR A 35 -11.02 -9.48 4.92
N ASP A 36 -9.99 -10.12 5.48
CA ASP A 36 -9.19 -11.12 4.76
C ASP A 36 -10.02 -12.34 4.36
N ARG A 37 -11.02 -12.72 5.15
CA ARG A 37 -11.88 -13.88 4.90
C ARG A 37 -13.09 -13.56 4.05
N TYR A 38 -13.54 -12.32 4.04
CA TYR A 38 -14.67 -11.87 3.25
C TYR A 38 -14.28 -10.66 2.38
N GLN A 39 -14.05 -10.93 1.10
CA GLN A 39 -13.69 -9.93 0.09
C GLN A 39 -14.86 -9.74 -0.86
N PRO A 40 -15.61 -8.62 -0.76
CA PRO A 40 -16.84 -8.40 -1.52
C PRO A 40 -16.67 -8.50 -3.03
N GLU A 41 -15.50 -8.19 -3.56
CA GLU A 41 -15.16 -8.25 -4.99
C GLU A 41 -15.30 -9.64 -5.61
N PHE A 42 -15.23 -10.70 -4.81
CA PHE A 42 -15.49 -12.07 -5.30
C PHE A 42 -16.96 -12.42 -5.42
N TYR A 43 -17.84 -11.57 -4.90
CA TYR A 43 -19.28 -11.78 -4.91
C TYR A 43 -20.04 -10.81 -5.84
N GLU A 44 -19.31 -9.85 -6.45
CA GLU A 44 -19.88 -8.87 -7.35
C GLU A 44 -19.71 -9.32 -8.81
N ASP A 45 -20.78 -9.25 -9.61
CA ASP A 45 -20.66 -9.54 -11.04
C ASP A 45 -19.84 -8.47 -11.77
N THR A 46 -19.19 -8.87 -12.87
CA THR A 46 -18.26 -8.03 -13.62
C THR A 46 -18.90 -6.73 -14.13
N PHE A 47 -20.15 -6.76 -14.57
CA PHE A 47 -20.82 -5.56 -15.08
C PHE A 47 -21.04 -4.54 -13.98
N THR A 48 -21.56 -4.98 -12.83
CA THR A 48 -21.74 -4.13 -11.64
C THR A 48 -20.41 -3.58 -11.15
N TYR A 49 -19.37 -4.41 -11.10
CA TYR A 49 -18.02 -4.00 -10.75
C TYR A 49 -17.51 -2.86 -11.64
N ILE A 50 -17.54 -3.05 -12.97
CA ILE A 50 -17.10 -2.06 -13.94
C ILE A 50 -17.93 -0.78 -13.80
N LYS A 51 -19.25 -0.87 -13.78
CA LYS A 51 -20.16 0.28 -13.68
C LYS A 51 -19.90 1.14 -12.44
N LYS A 52 -19.64 0.52 -11.30
CA LYS A 52 -19.31 1.24 -10.07
C LYS A 52 -17.96 1.95 -10.15
N ARG A 53 -16.97 1.34 -10.80
CA ARG A 53 -15.59 1.85 -10.81
C ARG A 53 -15.25 2.77 -11.98
N SER A 54 -16.07 2.79 -13.04
CA SER A 54 -15.89 3.63 -14.25
C SER A 54 -17.00 4.66 -14.44
N SER A 55 -17.48 5.28 -13.36
CA SER A 55 -18.52 6.30 -13.44
C SER A 55 -18.10 7.53 -14.23
N LYS A 56 -19.07 8.22 -14.89
CA LYS A 56 -18.82 9.48 -15.61
C LYS A 56 -18.15 10.56 -14.74
N SER A 57 -18.41 10.56 -13.42
CA SER A 57 -17.76 11.49 -12.48
C SER A 57 -16.29 11.16 -12.29
N LYS A 58 -15.92 9.88 -12.18
CA LYS A 58 -14.51 9.45 -12.10
C LYS A 58 -13.74 9.79 -13.38
N ILE A 59 -14.35 9.55 -14.55
CA ILE A 59 -13.73 9.91 -15.83
C ILE A 59 -13.45 11.41 -15.89
N ARG A 60 -14.41 12.26 -15.53
CA ARG A 60 -14.21 13.71 -15.49
C ARG A 60 -13.12 14.14 -14.52
N GLU A 61 -13.05 13.50 -13.34
CA GLU A 61 -11.98 13.76 -12.38
C GLU A 61 -10.61 13.36 -12.91
N GLY A 62 -10.49 12.18 -13.55
CA GLY A 62 -9.25 11.76 -14.21
C GLY A 62 -8.76 12.73 -15.27
N ILE A 63 -9.68 13.22 -16.12
CA ILE A 63 -9.36 14.26 -17.12
C ILE A 63 -8.88 15.56 -16.46
N LYS A 64 -9.50 15.95 -15.33
CA LYS A 64 -9.07 17.14 -14.58
C LYS A 64 -7.68 16.97 -13.98
N ILE A 65 -7.39 15.81 -13.38
CA ILE A 65 -6.07 15.47 -12.85
C ILE A 65 -5.03 15.47 -13.96
N TYR A 66 -5.32 14.84 -15.11
CA TYR A 66 -4.45 14.88 -16.27
C TYR A 66 -4.12 16.33 -16.69
N LYS A 67 -5.14 17.17 -16.90
CA LYS A 67 -4.93 18.55 -17.32
C LYS A 67 -4.06 19.34 -16.33
N LYS A 68 -4.25 19.11 -15.03
CA LYS A 68 -3.47 19.77 -13.96
C LYS A 68 -2.00 19.33 -13.96
N ASN A 69 -1.73 18.05 -14.25
CA ASN A 69 -0.41 17.44 -14.12
C ASN A 69 0.15 16.96 -15.48
N LYS A 70 -0.32 17.57 -16.59
CA LYS A 70 -0.04 17.10 -17.94
C LYS A 70 1.45 16.83 -18.17
N ASN A 71 2.30 17.80 -17.87
CA ASN A 71 3.73 17.72 -18.15
C ASN A 71 4.38 16.51 -17.49
N ILE A 72 4.16 16.29 -16.21
CA ILE A 72 4.78 15.17 -15.50
C ILE A 72 4.20 13.82 -15.96
N ILE A 73 2.91 13.75 -16.25
CA ILE A 73 2.26 12.52 -16.73
C ILE A 73 2.79 12.14 -18.10
N GLU A 74 2.96 13.09 -19.03
CA GLU A 74 3.52 12.84 -20.38
C GLU A 74 5.01 12.47 -20.33
N ILE A 75 5.78 13.02 -19.38
CA ILE A 75 7.16 12.59 -19.15
C ILE A 75 7.20 11.13 -18.70
N VAL A 76 6.39 10.77 -17.68
CA VAL A 76 6.30 9.39 -17.18
C VAL A 76 5.85 8.42 -18.27
N GLU A 77 4.81 8.77 -19.06
CA GLU A 77 4.34 7.97 -20.18
C GLU A 77 5.46 7.68 -21.17
N LYS A 78 6.22 8.70 -21.56
CA LYS A 78 7.30 8.58 -22.53
C LYS A 78 8.48 7.78 -21.99
N GLU A 79 8.86 8.01 -20.76
CA GLU A 79 10.05 7.39 -20.15
C GLU A 79 9.83 5.93 -19.81
N PHE A 80 8.67 5.62 -19.21
CA PHE A 80 8.36 4.26 -18.74
C PHE A 80 7.52 3.44 -19.72
N GLN A 81 7.12 4.00 -20.85
CA GLN A 81 6.29 3.35 -21.88
C GLN A 81 4.97 2.80 -21.31
N VAL A 82 4.38 3.53 -20.37
CA VAL A 82 3.09 3.22 -19.74
C VAL A 82 2.07 4.26 -20.17
N GLU A 83 0.98 3.81 -20.79
CA GLU A 83 -0.09 4.70 -21.25
C GLU A 83 -0.64 5.54 -20.06
N LYS A 84 -0.72 6.85 -20.27
CA LYS A 84 -1.23 7.78 -19.26
C LYS A 84 -2.66 7.48 -18.83
N GLU A 85 -3.48 6.94 -19.73
CA GLU A 85 -4.84 6.52 -19.46
C GLU A 85 -4.87 5.36 -18.46
N LEU A 86 -3.96 4.40 -18.60
CA LEU A 86 -3.80 3.27 -17.67
C LEU A 86 -3.35 3.75 -16.29
N LEU A 87 -2.35 4.62 -16.25
CA LEU A 87 -1.83 5.20 -15.01
C LEU A 87 -2.95 5.92 -14.23
N LEU A 88 -3.71 6.78 -14.92
CA LEU A 88 -4.81 7.52 -14.30
C LEU A 88 -5.99 6.61 -13.91
N ALA A 89 -6.30 5.60 -14.72
CA ALA A 89 -7.35 4.63 -14.41
C ALA A 89 -7.02 3.86 -13.12
N LEU A 90 -5.79 3.36 -12.98
CA LEU A 90 -5.34 2.68 -11.76
C LEU A 90 -5.46 3.60 -10.53
N MET A 91 -4.93 4.82 -10.61
CA MET A 91 -5.06 5.80 -9.52
C MET A 91 -6.53 6.10 -9.18
N GLY A 92 -7.39 6.16 -10.18
CA GLY A 92 -8.84 6.36 -10.00
C GLY A 92 -9.53 5.17 -9.35
N ILE A 93 -9.15 3.93 -9.70
CA ILE A 93 -9.75 2.70 -9.14
C ILE A 93 -9.27 2.50 -7.70
N GLU A 94 -7.97 2.57 -7.47
CA GLU A 94 -7.36 2.26 -6.18
C GLU A 94 -7.72 3.27 -5.07
N THR A 95 -7.57 4.56 -5.36
CA THR A 95 -7.69 5.58 -4.31
C THR A 95 -8.64 6.73 -4.63
N ASN A 96 -9.40 6.63 -5.74
CA ASN A 96 -10.17 7.75 -6.24
C ASN A 96 -9.32 9.02 -6.38
N PHE A 97 -8.17 8.87 -7.05
CA PHE A 97 -7.18 9.95 -7.27
C PHE A 97 -6.61 10.52 -5.96
N GLY A 98 -6.25 9.65 -5.03
CA GLY A 98 -5.64 10.01 -3.76
C GLY A 98 -6.62 10.50 -2.67
N LYS A 99 -7.93 10.49 -2.94
CA LYS A 99 -8.95 10.92 -1.95
C LYS A 99 -9.20 9.87 -0.86
N TYR A 100 -8.93 8.60 -1.13
CA TYR A 100 -9.16 7.48 -0.23
C TYR A 100 -7.92 6.58 -0.16
N LEU A 101 -6.95 6.98 0.63
CA LEU A 101 -5.69 6.23 0.82
C LEU A 101 -5.81 5.05 1.79
N GLY A 102 -6.98 4.91 2.44
CA GLY A 102 -7.17 4.00 3.55
C GLY A 102 -6.92 4.69 4.90
N LYS A 103 -7.47 4.07 5.97
CA LYS A 103 -7.36 4.61 7.34
C LYS A 103 -6.88 3.56 8.34
N MET A 104 -6.52 2.37 7.86
CA MET A 104 -6.03 1.30 8.72
C MET A 104 -4.55 1.55 9.05
N ASP A 105 -4.19 1.33 10.29
CA ASP A 105 -2.79 1.25 10.70
C ASP A 105 -2.16 0.03 10.04
N ILE A 106 -1.21 0.27 9.13
CA ILE A 106 -0.60 -0.78 8.30
C ILE A 106 0.22 -1.75 9.14
N ILE A 107 0.94 -1.25 10.14
CA ILE A 107 1.75 -2.08 11.03
C ILE A 107 0.86 -3.07 11.77
N SER A 108 -0.21 -2.57 12.39
CA SER A 108 -1.17 -3.41 13.11
C SER A 108 -1.88 -4.39 12.18
N SER A 109 -2.22 -3.96 10.96
CA SER A 109 -2.86 -4.80 9.95
C SER A 109 -1.94 -5.95 9.53
N LEU A 110 -0.71 -5.64 9.12
CA LEU A 110 0.27 -6.65 8.72
C LEU A 110 0.67 -7.56 9.89
N ALA A 111 0.83 -7.03 11.10
CA ALA A 111 1.11 -7.82 12.30
C ALA A 111 -0.03 -8.79 12.62
N THR A 112 -1.29 -8.33 12.51
CA THR A 112 -2.47 -9.18 12.71
C THR A 112 -2.54 -10.31 11.68
N LEU A 113 -2.33 -10.01 10.40
CA LEU A 113 -2.35 -11.00 9.32
C LEU A 113 -1.14 -11.94 9.37
N SER A 114 0.00 -11.47 9.86
CA SER A 114 1.16 -12.32 10.13
C SER A 114 0.92 -13.28 11.29
N PHE A 115 0.14 -12.88 12.27
CA PHE A 115 -0.27 -13.73 13.39
C PHE A 115 -1.33 -14.75 12.96
N ASP A 116 -2.25 -14.40 12.06
CA ASP A 116 -3.29 -15.31 11.54
C ASP A 116 -2.68 -16.37 10.63
N LYS A 117 -3.07 -17.64 10.82
CA LYS A 117 -2.43 -18.77 10.16
C LYS A 117 -2.64 -18.85 8.64
N ARG A 118 -3.67 -18.17 8.09
CA ARG A 118 -4.11 -18.36 6.70
C ARG A 118 -3.04 -17.97 5.68
N ARG A 119 -2.41 -16.80 5.85
CA ARG A 119 -1.36 -16.26 4.96
C ARG A 119 -0.19 -15.68 5.75
N SER A 120 0.11 -16.29 6.89
CA SER A 120 1.08 -15.80 7.87
C SER A 120 2.46 -15.52 7.26
N GLU A 121 2.96 -16.43 6.45
CA GLU A 121 4.28 -16.30 5.82
C GLU A 121 4.35 -15.07 4.92
N PHE A 122 3.38 -14.93 4.02
CA PHE A 122 3.30 -13.78 3.11
C PHE A 122 3.29 -12.45 3.87
N PHE A 123 2.40 -12.30 4.84
CA PHE A 123 2.29 -11.04 5.59
C PHE A 123 3.46 -10.79 6.54
N THR A 124 4.10 -11.84 7.06
CA THR A 124 5.34 -11.72 7.83
C THR A 124 6.46 -11.15 6.97
N GLU A 125 6.59 -11.60 5.72
CA GLU A 125 7.57 -11.05 4.78
C GLU A 125 7.26 -9.59 4.42
N GLU A 126 6.01 -9.25 4.15
CA GLU A 126 5.62 -7.86 3.88
C GLU A 126 5.92 -6.94 5.07
N LEU A 127 5.67 -7.39 6.30
CA LEU A 127 5.99 -6.62 7.50
C LEU A 127 7.50 -6.45 7.70
N LEU A 128 8.30 -7.48 7.46
CA LEU A 128 9.77 -7.38 7.51
C LEU A 128 10.31 -6.42 6.46
N ILE A 129 9.76 -6.45 5.24
CA ILE A 129 10.12 -5.52 4.17
C ILE A 129 9.76 -4.09 4.56
N LEU A 130 8.57 -3.86 5.12
CA LEU A 130 8.14 -2.54 5.56
C LEU A 130 9.07 -1.98 6.65
N LEU A 131 9.41 -2.79 7.66
CA LEU A 131 10.36 -2.40 8.69
C LEU A 131 11.74 -2.05 8.10
N LYS A 132 12.19 -2.79 7.08
CA LYS A 132 13.45 -2.50 6.40
C LYS A 132 13.40 -1.21 5.58
N LEU A 133 12.27 -0.89 4.96
CA LEU A 133 12.08 0.39 4.26
C LEU A 133 12.11 1.57 5.24
N VAL A 134 11.53 1.42 6.43
CA VAL A 134 11.61 2.43 7.50
C VAL A 134 13.04 2.55 8.03
N ASP A 135 13.72 1.44 8.29
CA ASP A 135 15.11 1.39 8.78
C ASP A 135 16.12 2.08 7.83
N ASN A 136 15.85 1.98 6.53
CA ASN A 136 16.64 2.63 5.49
C ASN A 136 16.19 4.09 5.20
N ASN A 137 15.26 4.65 5.97
CA ASN A 137 14.68 5.99 5.76
C ASN A 137 14.05 6.20 4.37
N ILE A 138 13.54 5.12 3.75
CA ILE A 138 12.83 5.19 2.47
C ILE A 138 11.36 5.57 2.72
N ILE A 139 10.79 5.17 3.86
CA ILE A 139 9.41 5.45 4.26
C ILE A 139 9.38 6.04 5.66
N ASP A 140 8.65 7.13 5.84
CA ASP A 140 8.39 7.71 7.17
C ASP A 140 7.28 6.90 7.88
N ILE A 141 7.55 6.51 9.13
CA ILE A 141 6.60 5.81 10.00
C ILE A 141 5.27 6.59 10.17
N LYS A 142 5.28 7.91 10.03
CA LYS A 142 4.09 8.76 10.19
C LYS A 142 3.05 8.59 9.10
N ILE A 143 3.43 8.05 7.94
CA ILE A 143 2.53 7.87 6.79
C ILE A 143 2.00 6.44 6.65
N LEU A 144 2.19 5.58 7.64
CA LEU A 144 1.84 4.16 7.58
C LEU A 144 0.33 3.90 7.84
N TYR A 145 -0.50 4.62 7.09
CA TYR A 145 -1.94 4.37 6.99
C TYR A 145 -2.32 3.96 5.58
N GLY A 146 -3.21 2.99 5.46
CA GLY A 146 -3.59 2.44 4.16
C GLY A 146 -4.76 1.47 4.23
N SER A 147 -4.70 0.41 3.41
CA SER A 147 -5.69 -0.66 3.38
C SER A 147 -5.56 -1.61 4.58
N TRP A 148 -6.59 -2.42 4.78
CA TRP A 148 -6.57 -3.50 5.78
C TRP A 148 -5.51 -4.57 5.49
N ALA A 149 -5.08 -4.73 4.23
CA ALA A 149 -4.08 -5.70 3.81
C ALA A 149 -2.64 -5.16 3.83
N GLY A 150 -2.43 -3.90 4.23
CA GLY A 150 -1.09 -3.31 4.30
C GLY A 150 -0.63 -2.60 3.02
N ALA A 151 -1.52 -2.39 2.05
CA ALA A 151 -1.23 -1.58 0.87
C ALA A 151 -1.42 -0.09 1.16
N PHE A 152 -0.60 0.78 0.57
CA PHE A 152 -0.64 2.22 0.84
C PHE A 152 -0.21 3.06 -0.38
N CYS A 153 -0.18 4.38 -0.22
CA CYS A 153 0.03 5.37 -1.27
C CYS A 153 -1.10 5.40 -2.33
N ASN A 154 -0.95 6.25 -3.34
CA ASN A 154 -1.96 6.51 -4.36
C ASN A 154 -2.36 5.29 -5.20
N PHE A 155 -1.46 4.33 -5.34
CA PHE A 155 -1.64 3.10 -6.13
C PHE A 155 -1.81 1.85 -5.27
N GLN A 156 -1.96 2.00 -3.96
CA GLN A 156 -2.16 0.89 -3.01
C GLN A 156 -1.14 -0.24 -3.18
N PHE A 157 0.14 0.12 -3.23
CA PHE A 157 1.22 -0.85 -3.33
C PHE A 157 1.54 -1.52 -2.00
N MET A 158 1.83 -2.81 -2.07
CA MET A 158 2.39 -3.57 -0.96
C MET A 158 3.86 -3.17 -0.71
N PRO A 159 4.37 -3.32 0.52
CA PRO A 159 5.77 -3.01 0.85
C PRO A 159 6.79 -3.62 -0.13
N ARG A 160 6.57 -4.88 -0.56
CA ARG A 160 7.40 -5.57 -1.54
C ARG A 160 7.44 -4.85 -2.89
N THR A 161 6.31 -4.36 -3.36
CA THR A 161 6.21 -3.64 -4.62
C THR A 161 7.02 -2.34 -4.54
N ILE A 162 6.89 -1.61 -3.44
CA ILE A 162 7.67 -0.39 -3.21
C ILE A 162 9.17 -0.69 -3.18
N ARG A 163 9.61 -1.68 -2.40
CA ARG A 163 11.02 -2.09 -2.34
C ARG A 163 11.60 -2.40 -3.72
N ASN A 164 10.83 -3.06 -4.57
CA ASN A 164 11.35 -3.59 -5.83
C ASN A 164 11.28 -2.57 -6.98
N TYR A 165 10.34 -1.62 -6.95
CA TYR A 165 10.00 -0.80 -8.11
C TYR A 165 9.90 0.70 -7.83
N ALA A 166 9.81 1.14 -6.58
CA ALA A 166 9.77 2.57 -6.31
C ALA A 166 11.11 3.22 -6.60
N ILE A 167 11.05 4.36 -7.27
CA ILE A 167 12.20 5.21 -7.54
C ILE A 167 11.90 6.63 -7.05
N ASP A 168 12.89 7.27 -6.48
CA ASP A 168 12.87 8.71 -6.19
C ASP A 168 13.29 9.46 -7.45
N TYR A 169 12.31 9.77 -8.31
CA TYR A 169 12.53 10.30 -9.64
C TYR A 169 13.26 11.66 -9.66
N ASN A 170 13.00 12.49 -8.69
CA ASN A 170 13.57 13.84 -8.60
C ASN A 170 14.63 14.01 -7.51
N ASN A 171 15.05 12.92 -6.86
CA ASN A 171 16.03 12.88 -5.77
C ASN A 171 15.69 13.81 -4.59
N ASN A 172 14.41 14.04 -4.33
CA ASN A 172 13.96 14.89 -3.24
C ASN A 172 13.67 14.12 -1.93
N LYS A 173 13.84 12.80 -1.94
CA LYS A 173 13.59 11.87 -0.84
C LYS A 173 12.15 11.87 -0.33
N SER A 174 11.18 12.14 -1.21
CA SER A 174 9.74 12.15 -0.89
C SER A 174 8.95 11.16 -1.73
#